data_611106e5adcb12d3fcea31e99c4f1cc0
#
_entry.id   611106e5adcb12d3fcea31e99c4f1cc0
#
_cell.length_a   1.000
_cell.length_b   1.000
_cell.length_c   1.000
_cell.angle_alpha   90.00
_cell.angle_beta   90.00
_cell.angle_gamma   90.00
#
_symmetry.space_group_name_H-M   'P 1'
#
loop_
_entity.id
_entity.type
_entity.pdbx_description
1 polymer ?
#
loop_
_entity_poly.entity_id
_entity_poly.type
_entity_poly.pdbx_seq_one_letter_code
_entity_poly.pdbx_strand_id
1 'polypeptide(L)'
;MQKETTQYQHLDEAEIREALDQLGFKLSDRGSYWQTSAIWRNGDNPTAIQIYKDSGVWRDFVSDEKHQPFTRLVGKVLGTSDKRQISKYVKTGTSGKDFIEERDNRVKIQMDHIYNISDLKKLLPHHKFYLDKNISLETLRLYRGGYATAGQMNGRYTFPVFQEELKDNIIGYTGRALRHSAGTTYAKWKHIGKRKNWLYPLYIPKNNSYPFLEAIKEKEEIVIVESVGDSLALTENKMLNHLVTFGLSLSSKQICQLVALNPKKIIIATNNDHNKPQNIGLEAAIKNFIKLMDFFDVSKLSIKLPSTNDLCDLHLADEFDSWINKTVDPASQLQFILKKLESRGGMSIITSKKKRISKINFLQEYLED
;
A
#
# COMPACT_ATOMS: atom_id res chain seq x y z
N MET A 1 50.85 3.64 3.14
CA MET A 1 49.84 4.18 2.21
C MET A 1 48.62 4.56 3.04
N GLN A 2 48.53 5.84 3.41
CA GLN A 2 47.36 6.40 4.10
C GLN A 2 46.23 6.51 3.05
N LYS A 3 45.11 5.88 3.36
CA LYS A 3 43.87 6.11 2.61
C LYS A 3 43.39 7.51 2.96
N GLU A 4 43.47 8.43 2.00
CA GLU A 4 42.76 9.71 2.06
C GLU A 4 41.28 9.44 2.20
N THR A 5 40.75 9.75 3.36
CA THR A 5 39.29 9.82 3.62
C THR A 5 38.82 11.09 2.91
N THR A 6 38.26 10.93 1.73
CA THR A 6 37.57 12.01 1.02
C THR A 6 36.37 12.42 1.87
N GLN A 7 36.49 13.57 2.54
CA GLN A 7 35.36 14.21 3.25
C GLN A 7 34.34 14.65 2.18
N TYR A 8 33.22 13.96 2.11
CA TYR A 8 32.08 14.37 1.29
C TYR A 8 31.48 15.63 1.92
N GLN A 9 31.61 16.76 1.26
CA GLN A 9 30.90 17.98 1.63
C GLN A 9 29.44 17.84 1.21
N HIS A 10 28.53 17.77 2.16
CA HIS A 10 27.09 17.84 1.91
C HIS A 10 26.74 19.24 1.43
N LEU A 11 25.95 19.36 0.36
CA LEU A 11 25.23 20.59 0.05
C LEU A 11 24.30 20.90 1.22
N ASP A 12 24.42 22.08 1.80
CA ASP A 12 23.47 22.49 2.83
C ASP A 12 22.18 23.07 2.21
N GLU A 13 21.14 23.20 3.02
CA GLU A 13 19.83 23.71 2.59
C GLU A 13 19.93 25.11 1.98
N ALA A 14 20.81 25.97 2.52
CA ALA A 14 21.00 27.36 2.07
C ALA A 14 21.66 27.41 0.69
N GLU A 15 22.69 26.59 0.45
CA GLU A 15 23.36 26.48 -0.86
C GLU A 15 22.42 25.95 -1.94
N ILE A 16 21.60 24.94 -1.62
CA ILE A 16 20.61 24.38 -2.55
C ILE A 16 19.59 25.47 -2.90
N ARG A 17 19.08 26.16 -1.90
CA ARG A 17 18.09 27.23 -2.07
C ARG A 17 18.63 28.37 -2.91
N GLU A 18 19.85 28.87 -2.61
CA GLU A 18 20.50 29.92 -3.37
C GLU A 18 20.62 29.55 -4.85
N ALA A 19 21.07 28.33 -5.14
CA ALA A 19 21.18 27.85 -6.50
C ALA A 19 19.80 27.77 -7.22
N LEU A 20 18.75 27.35 -6.52
CA LEU A 20 17.39 27.29 -7.07
C LEU A 20 16.82 28.68 -7.33
N ASP A 21 17.06 29.64 -6.43
CA ASP A 21 16.64 31.03 -6.59
C ASP A 21 17.36 31.69 -7.79
N GLN A 22 18.68 31.47 -7.92
CA GLN A 22 19.48 31.93 -9.08
C GLN A 22 19.01 31.32 -10.42
N LEU A 23 18.51 30.09 -10.40
CA LEU A 23 17.94 29.41 -11.55
C LEU A 23 16.49 29.84 -11.86
N GLY A 24 15.87 30.68 -11.00
CA GLY A 24 14.53 31.22 -11.22
C GLY A 24 13.38 30.33 -10.76
N PHE A 25 13.64 29.36 -9.89
CA PHE A 25 12.56 28.53 -9.32
C PHE A 25 11.69 29.30 -8.32
N LYS A 26 10.38 29.12 -8.41
CA LYS A 26 9.40 29.56 -7.40
C LYS A 26 9.12 28.38 -6.47
N LEU A 27 9.66 28.44 -5.25
CA LEU A 27 9.63 27.33 -4.30
C LEU A 27 8.44 27.43 -3.34
N SER A 28 7.68 26.34 -3.21
CA SER A 28 6.69 26.14 -2.15
C SER A 28 7.26 25.23 -1.08
N ASP A 29 7.38 25.73 0.15
CA ASP A 29 7.93 24.98 1.29
C ASP A 29 6.95 23.89 1.76
N ARG A 30 7.47 22.67 1.96
CA ARG A 30 6.74 21.49 2.44
C ARG A 30 7.46 20.79 3.59
N GLY A 31 8.17 21.53 4.39
CA GLY A 31 8.96 21.02 5.53
C GLY A 31 10.29 20.42 5.07
N SER A 32 10.36 19.12 4.78
CA SER A 32 11.61 18.44 4.37
C SER A 32 11.97 18.60 2.89
N TYR A 33 11.10 19.20 2.08
CA TYR A 33 11.33 19.42 0.64
C TYR A 33 10.60 20.67 0.14
N TRP A 34 11.02 21.16 -1.01
CA TRP A 34 10.30 22.16 -1.79
C TRP A 34 9.53 21.52 -2.94
N GLN A 35 8.38 22.13 -3.28
CA GLN A 35 7.66 21.85 -4.53
C GLN A 35 7.76 23.05 -5.47
N THR A 36 7.84 22.77 -6.77
CA THR A 36 7.93 23.80 -7.81
C THR A 36 7.46 23.25 -9.15
N SER A 37 7.32 24.15 -10.13
CA SER A 37 7.06 23.79 -11.53
C SER A 37 8.35 23.43 -12.28
N ALA A 38 8.20 22.71 -13.40
CA ALA A 38 9.33 22.34 -14.26
C ALA A 38 9.65 23.47 -15.24
N ILE A 39 10.45 24.45 -14.80
CA ILE A 39 10.75 25.68 -15.57
C ILE A 39 11.44 25.42 -16.92
N TRP A 40 12.22 24.35 -17.05
CA TRP A 40 12.90 23.99 -18.31
C TRP A 40 11.99 23.55 -19.44
N ARG A 41 10.71 23.30 -19.14
CA ARG A 41 9.69 22.95 -20.14
C ARG A 41 8.47 23.86 -20.09
N ASN A 42 8.61 25.05 -19.48
CA ASN A 42 7.51 26.00 -19.27
C ASN A 42 6.28 25.39 -18.56
N GLY A 43 6.54 24.44 -17.66
CA GLY A 43 5.46 23.79 -16.88
C GLY A 43 4.83 24.77 -15.89
N ASP A 44 3.50 24.79 -15.83
CA ASP A 44 2.70 25.62 -14.95
C ASP A 44 2.28 24.93 -13.65
N ASN A 45 2.42 23.59 -13.57
CA ASN A 45 2.05 22.82 -12.40
C ASN A 45 3.06 23.03 -11.25
N PRO A 46 2.68 23.74 -10.15
CA PRO A 46 3.60 24.08 -9.06
C PRO A 46 3.96 22.87 -8.17
N THR A 47 3.39 21.71 -8.41
CA THR A 47 3.65 20.48 -7.65
C THR A 47 4.36 19.40 -8.47
N ALA A 48 4.73 19.72 -9.73
CA ALA A 48 5.34 18.77 -10.66
C ALA A 48 6.72 18.27 -10.22
N ILE A 49 7.49 19.12 -9.54
CA ILE A 49 8.86 18.84 -9.10
C ILE A 49 8.93 18.88 -7.58
N GLN A 50 9.56 17.86 -6.99
CA GLN A 50 9.89 17.78 -5.58
C GLN A 50 11.41 17.79 -5.43
N ILE A 51 11.95 18.68 -4.57
CA ILE A 51 13.39 18.83 -4.30
C ILE A 51 13.62 18.71 -2.80
N TYR A 52 14.41 17.75 -2.36
CA TYR A 52 14.72 17.54 -0.95
C TYR A 52 15.76 18.56 -0.47
N LYS A 53 15.49 19.18 0.69
CA LYS A 53 16.29 20.26 1.26
C LYS A 53 17.66 19.81 1.75
N ASP A 54 17.74 18.58 2.26
CA ASP A 54 18.96 18.01 2.85
C ASP A 54 19.97 17.47 1.82
N SER A 55 19.60 17.40 0.54
CA SER A 55 20.41 16.72 -0.47
C SER A 55 20.29 17.30 -1.87
N GLY A 56 19.30 18.15 -2.12
CA GLY A 56 18.98 18.62 -3.46
C GLY A 56 18.50 17.51 -4.40
N VAL A 57 18.38 16.26 -3.94
CA VAL A 57 17.80 15.19 -4.73
C VAL A 57 16.39 15.57 -5.13
N TRP A 58 16.02 15.35 -6.38
CA TRP A 58 14.73 15.78 -6.91
C TRP A 58 14.05 14.70 -7.73
N ARG A 59 12.75 14.86 -7.91
CA ARG A 59 11.91 13.99 -8.72
C ARG A 59 10.91 14.83 -9.53
N ASP A 60 10.68 14.42 -10.78
CA ASP A 60 9.62 14.93 -11.64
C ASP A 60 8.45 13.92 -11.69
N PHE A 61 7.30 14.31 -11.18
CA PHE A 61 6.11 13.45 -11.15
C PHE A 61 5.39 13.35 -12.50
N VAL A 62 5.64 14.27 -13.42
CA VAL A 62 5.02 14.27 -14.76
C VAL A 62 5.75 13.37 -15.72
N SER A 63 7.10 13.36 -15.68
CA SER A 63 7.93 12.48 -16.52
C SER A 63 8.15 11.09 -15.92
N ASP A 64 7.60 10.81 -14.72
CA ASP A 64 7.81 9.58 -13.94
C ASP A 64 9.30 9.19 -13.78
N GLU A 65 10.17 10.19 -13.82
CA GLU A 65 11.60 9.99 -13.59
C GLU A 65 11.83 9.61 -12.12
N LYS A 66 12.71 8.62 -11.91
CA LYS A 66 13.21 8.29 -10.56
C LYS A 66 13.96 9.49 -9.97
N HIS A 67 14.21 9.45 -8.66
CA HIS A 67 15.03 10.45 -7.98
C HIS A 67 16.36 10.70 -8.73
N GLN A 68 16.68 11.99 -8.93
CA GLN A 68 17.84 12.45 -9.70
C GLN A 68 18.71 13.36 -8.82
N PRO A 69 20.03 13.41 -9.09
CA PRO A 69 20.94 14.31 -8.37
C PRO A 69 20.70 15.78 -8.73
N PHE A 70 21.04 16.69 -7.80
CA PHE A 70 20.87 18.14 -7.98
C PHE A 70 21.60 18.69 -9.22
N THR A 71 22.81 18.20 -9.48
CA THR A 71 23.59 18.57 -10.69
C THR A 71 22.80 18.31 -11.99
N ARG A 72 21.97 17.27 -12.03
CA ARG A 72 21.15 16.96 -13.20
C ARG A 72 19.96 17.91 -13.34
N LEU A 73 19.42 18.43 -12.22
CA LEU A 73 18.41 19.49 -12.24
C LEU A 73 18.99 20.77 -12.85
N VAL A 74 20.15 21.19 -12.34
CA VAL A 74 20.87 22.36 -12.85
C VAL A 74 21.17 22.22 -14.35
N GLY A 75 21.67 21.07 -14.77
CA GLY A 75 21.95 20.78 -16.18
C GLY A 75 20.69 20.84 -17.06
N LYS A 76 19.55 20.33 -16.59
CA LYS A 76 18.26 20.42 -17.31
C LYS A 76 17.81 21.88 -17.49
N VAL A 77 17.90 22.69 -16.43
CA VAL A 77 17.51 24.10 -16.49
C VAL A 77 18.41 24.91 -17.43
N LEU A 78 19.73 24.64 -17.38
CA LEU A 78 20.70 25.32 -18.23
C LEU A 78 20.77 24.77 -19.67
N GLY A 79 20.07 23.66 -19.94
CA GLY A 79 20.15 22.99 -21.25
C GLY A 79 21.52 22.43 -21.59
N THR A 80 22.36 22.10 -20.59
CA THR A 80 23.75 21.67 -20.76
C THR A 80 24.15 20.47 -19.91
N SER A 81 25.09 19.70 -20.40
CA SER A 81 25.80 18.65 -19.63
C SER A 81 27.22 19.03 -19.23
N ASP A 82 27.66 20.26 -19.53
CA ASP A 82 29.00 20.75 -19.21
C ASP A 82 29.16 20.94 -17.70
N LYS A 83 30.01 20.12 -17.11
CA LYS A 83 30.35 20.16 -15.68
C LYS A 83 30.84 21.53 -15.19
N ARG A 84 31.56 22.30 -16.05
CA ARG A 84 32.07 23.61 -15.66
C ARG A 84 30.95 24.65 -15.53
N GLN A 85 29.93 24.56 -16.35
CA GLN A 85 28.76 25.44 -16.25
C GLN A 85 27.92 25.08 -15.06
N ILE A 86 27.68 23.77 -14.83
CA ILE A 86 26.92 23.25 -13.68
C ILE A 86 27.62 23.61 -12.36
N SER A 87 28.95 23.51 -12.28
CA SER A 87 29.72 23.79 -11.05
C SER A 87 29.69 25.25 -10.60
N LYS A 88 29.20 26.18 -11.41
CA LYS A 88 28.97 27.57 -10.98
C LYS A 88 27.83 27.68 -9.98
N TYR A 89 26.88 26.75 -10.03
CA TYR A 89 25.72 26.69 -9.17
C TYR A 89 25.83 25.65 -8.03
N VAL A 90 26.80 24.72 -8.17
CA VAL A 90 27.01 23.64 -7.20
C VAL A 90 28.48 23.63 -6.83
N LYS A 91 28.83 24.18 -5.67
CA LYS A 91 30.20 24.44 -5.23
C LYS A 91 31.03 23.17 -4.95
N THR A 92 30.48 21.98 -5.00
CA THR A 92 31.22 20.77 -4.63
C THR A 92 30.98 19.60 -5.57
N GLY A 93 32.06 18.83 -5.77
CA GLY A 93 32.09 17.66 -6.65
C GLY A 93 31.40 16.42 -6.19
N THR A 94 30.43 16.51 -5.29
CA THR A 94 29.60 15.38 -4.88
C THR A 94 28.61 15.08 -5.98
N SER A 95 28.80 13.97 -6.65
CA SER A 95 27.83 13.37 -7.53
C SER A 95 26.63 12.97 -6.66
N GLY A 96 25.48 13.65 -6.85
CA GLY A 96 24.25 13.27 -6.16
C GLY A 96 23.82 11.81 -6.40
N LYS A 97 24.58 11.07 -7.20
CA LYS A 97 24.42 9.66 -7.46
C LYS A 97 24.68 8.82 -6.20
N ASP A 98 25.72 9.20 -5.42
CA ASP A 98 26.03 8.52 -4.15
C ASP A 98 24.95 8.77 -3.12
N PHE A 99 24.33 9.96 -3.15
CA PHE A 99 23.20 10.31 -2.29
C PHE A 99 21.91 9.55 -2.64
N ILE A 100 21.68 9.30 -3.93
CA ILE A 100 20.52 8.52 -4.39
C ILE A 100 20.72 7.06 -4.01
N GLU A 101 21.91 6.50 -4.23
CA GLU A 101 22.25 5.13 -3.85
C GLU A 101 22.17 4.95 -2.33
N GLU A 102 22.67 5.93 -1.55
CA GLU A 102 22.59 5.91 -0.10
C GLU A 102 21.13 6.01 0.41
N ARG A 103 20.28 6.82 -0.22
CA ARG A 103 18.86 6.90 0.14
C ARG A 103 18.08 5.64 -0.27
N ASP A 104 18.36 5.10 -1.45
CA ASP A 104 17.69 3.88 -1.92
C ASP A 104 18.17 2.64 -1.13
N ASN A 105 19.40 2.66 -0.61
CA ASN A 105 19.98 1.59 0.21
C ASN A 105 19.79 1.79 1.72
N ARG A 106 19.36 2.97 2.18
CA ARG A 106 19.01 3.18 3.58
C ARG A 106 17.77 2.36 3.90
N VAL A 107 17.99 1.15 4.37
CA VAL A 107 17.00 0.44 5.17
C VAL A 107 16.78 1.29 6.43
N LYS A 108 15.87 2.27 6.35
CA LYS A 108 15.36 2.91 7.56
C LYS A 108 14.62 1.81 8.30
N ILE A 109 15.26 1.21 9.29
CA ILE A 109 14.59 0.42 10.30
C ILE A 109 13.69 1.39 11.06
N GLN A 110 12.53 1.65 10.48
CA GLN A 110 11.53 2.45 11.15
C GLN A 110 10.81 1.50 12.08
N MET A 111 11.17 1.54 13.36
CA MET A 111 10.42 0.83 14.38
C MET A 111 8.97 1.32 14.40
N ASP A 112 8.02 0.40 14.55
CA ASP A 112 6.62 0.76 14.75
C ASP A 112 6.49 1.43 16.12
N HIS A 113 5.66 2.46 16.19
CA HIS A 113 5.28 3.03 17.49
C HIS A 113 4.41 2.02 18.23
N ILE A 114 4.74 1.75 19.47
CA ILE A 114 4.01 0.81 20.31
C ILE A 114 3.04 1.59 21.19
N TYR A 115 1.76 1.23 21.12
CA TYR A 115 0.68 1.77 21.93
C TYR A 115 0.36 0.80 23.08
N ASN A 116 -0.02 1.34 24.23
CA ASN A 116 -0.37 0.50 25.36
C ASN A 116 -1.76 -0.11 25.17
N ILE A 117 -1.92 -1.39 25.51
CA ILE A 117 -3.21 -2.09 25.48
C ILE A 117 -4.27 -1.42 26.36
N SER A 118 -3.85 -0.76 27.44
CA SER A 118 -4.75 0.01 28.30
C SER A 118 -5.48 1.15 27.57
N ASP A 119 -4.94 1.61 26.43
CA ASP A 119 -5.61 2.63 25.61
C ASP A 119 -6.93 2.15 25.02
N LEU A 120 -7.13 0.84 24.88
CA LEU A 120 -8.40 0.26 24.44
C LEU A 120 -9.54 0.54 25.41
N LYS A 121 -9.26 0.75 26.71
CA LYS A 121 -10.28 1.10 27.72
C LYS A 121 -10.92 2.46 27.45
N LYS A 122 -10.27 3.30 26.63
CA LYS A 122 -10.80 4.62 26.22
C LYS A 122 -11.80 4.52 25.06
N LEU A 123 -11.92 3.37 24.43
CA LEU A 123 -12.89 3.15 23.36
C LEU A 123 -14.27 2.82 23.96
N LEU A 124 -15.28 3.57 23.53
CA LEU A 124 -16.65 3.36 23.99
C LEU A 124 -17.34 2.21 23.22
N PRO A 125 -18.23 1.44 23.86
CA PRO A 125 -18.95 0.33 23.25
C PRO A 125 -20.13 0.77 22.36
N HIS A 126 -19.94 1.72 21.49
CA HIS A 126 -20.95 2.21 20.54
C HIS A 126 -20.96 1.36 19.27
N HIS A 127 -21.54 0.18 19.35
CA HIS A 127 -21.47 -0.85 18.29
C HIS A 127 -22.57 -0.72 17.23
N LYS A 128 -23.57 0.15 17.42
CA LYS A 128 -24.79 0.24 16.58
C LYS A 128 -24.50 0.22 15.08
N PHE A 129 -23.50 0.97 14.61
CA PHE A 129 -23.16 1.03 13.19
C PHE A 129 -22.84 -0.33 12.57
N TYR A 130 -22.20 -1.22 13.31
CA TYR A 130 -21.84 -2.57 12.83
C TYR A 130 -22.94 -3.58 13.16
N LEU A 131 -23.68 -3.42 14.26
CA LEU A 131 -24.87 -4.21 14.54
C LEU A 131 -25.95 -4.03 13.46
N ASP A 132 -26.15 -2.79 12.99
CA ASP A 132 -27.04 -2.46 11.86
C ASP A 132 -26.53 -3.08 10.53
N LYS A 133 -25.33 -3.60 10.49
CA LYS A 133 -24.72 -4.35 9.37
C LYS A 133 -24.66 -5.86 9.63
N ASN A 134 -25.47 -6.36 10.53
CA ASN A 134 -25.54 -7.78 10.93
C ASN A 134 -24.20 -8.34 11.45
N ILE A 135 -23.30 -7.49 11.94
CA ILE A 135 -22.05 -7.92 12.59
C ILE A 135 -22.32 -8.07 14.09
N SER A 136 -22.16 -9.25 14.63
CA SER A 136 -22.46 -9.57 16.02
C SER A 136 -21.53 -8.86 17.02
N LEU A 137 -22.02 -8.72 18.25
CA LEU A 137 -21.23 -8.19 19.35
C LEU A 137 -20.02 -9.10 19.66
N GLU A 138 -20.15 -10.40 19.45
CA GLU A 138 -19.06 -11.36 19.63
C GLU A 138 -17.91 -11.07 18.67
N THR A 139 -18.21 -10.90 17.39
CA THR A 139 -17.22 -10.52 16.37
C THR A 139 -16.56 -9.19 16.72
N LEU A 140 -17.32 -8.17 17.08
CA LEU A 140 -16.76 -6.86 17.44
C LEU A 140 -15.86 -6.91 18.69
N ARG A 141 -16.20 -7.76 19.67
CA ARG A 141 -15.36 -8.01 20.84
C ARG A 141 -14.09 -8.77 20.50
N LEU A 142 -14.17 -9.76 19.60
CA LEU A 142 -12.98 -10.46 19.10
C LEU A 142 -11.98 -9.47 18.48
N TYR A 143 -12.46 -8.53 17.68
CA TYR A 143 -11.64 -7.49 17.06
C TYR A 143 -11.23 -6.36 18.01
N ARG A 144 -11.71 -6.40 19.26
CA ARG A 144 -11.46 -5.36 20.28
C ARG A 144 -11.79 -3.95 19.79
N GLY A 145 -12.81 -3.84 18.94
CA GLY A 145 -13.24 -2.58 18.34
C GLY A 145 -14.10 -1.74 19.27
N GLY A 146 -14.02 -0.42 19.13
CA GLY A 146 -14.86 0.53 19.86
C GLY A 146 -14.79 1.95 19.30
N TYR A 147 -15.66 2.81 19.77
CA TYR A 147 -15.78 4.19 19.32
C TYR A 147 -14.81 5.12 20.06
N ALA A 148 -14.00 5.86 19.32
CA ALA A 148 -13.06 6.81 19.86
C ALA A 148 -13.69 8.22 19.95
N THR A 149 -13.65 8.82 21.14
CA THR A 149 -14.20 10.16 21.43
C THR A 149 -13.15 11.26 21.50
N ALA A 150 -11.87 10.90 21.37
CA ALA A 150 -10.76 11.84 21.47
C ALA A 150 -9.58 11.43 20.60
N GLY A 151 -8.59 12.32 20.52
CA GLY A 151 -7.33 12.07 19.80
C GLY A 151 -7.50 11.96 18.29
N GLN A 152 -6.53 11.36 17.66
CA GLN A 152 -6.48 11.26 16.19
C GLN A 152 -7.61 10.41 15.59
N MET A 153 -8.22 9.52 16.38
CA MET A 153 -9.32 8.64 15.95
C MET A 153 -10.70 9.17 16.36
N ASN A 154 -10.79 10.40 16.91
CA ASN A 154 -12.06 10.98 17.31
C ASN A 154 -13.14 10.85 16.21
N GLY A 155 -14.35 10.47 16.61
CA GLY A 155 -15.50 10.29 15.71
C GLY A 155 -15.47 9.01 14.88
N ARG A 156 -14.58 8.05 15.19
CA ARG A 156 -14.41 6.83 14.44
C ARG A 156 -14.62 5.59 15.29
N TYR A 157 -15.21 4.58 14.68
CA TYR A 157 -15.13 3.23 15.23
C TYR A 157 -13.74 2.67 14.89
N THR A 158 -12.98 2.32 15.92
CA THR A 158 -11.55 2.07 15.84
C THR A 158 -11.21 0.64 16.21
N PHE A 159 -10.31 0.03 15.45
CA PHE A 159 -9.79 -1.31 15.68
C PHE A 159 -8.29 -1.24 15.91
N PRO A 160 -7.74 -1.92 16.94
CA PRO A 160 -6.31 -2.03 17.18
C PRO A 160 -5.67 -3.01 16.19
N VAL A 161 -4.38 -2.79 15.88
CA VAL A 161 -3.55 -3.69 15.09
C VAL A 161 -2.43 -4.21 15.98
N PHE A 162 -2.36 -5.52 16.15
CA PHE A 162 -1.37 -6.20 16.99
C PHE A 162 -0.20 -6.75 16.17
N GLN A 163 0.92 -7.01 16.86
CA GLN A 163 2.11 -7.65 16.31
C GLN A 163 2.41 -8.95 17.06
N GLU A 164 2.96 -9.93 16.34
CA GLU A 164 3.20 -11.30 16.83
C GLU A 164 4.06 -11.37 18.10
N GLU A 165 5.19 -10.70 18.09
CA GLU A 165 6.21 -10.83 19.14
C GLU A 165 5.81 -10.18 20.48
N LEU A 166 4.76 -9.41 20.48
CA LEU A 166 4.39 -8.52 21.57
C LEU A 166 2.88 -8.63 21.81
N LYS A 167 2.44 -9.73 22.42
CA LYS A 167 1.02 -10.13 22.63
C LYS A 167 0.09 -9.00 23.11
N ASP A 168 0.64 -8.01 23.81
CA ASP A 168 -0.11 -6.88 24.35
C ASP A 168 0.22 -5.55 23.65
N ASN A 169 1.03 -5.57 22.58
CA ASN A 169 1.46 -4.36 21.92
C ASN A 169 0.63 -4.09 20.66
N ILE A 170 0.09 -2.89 20.64
CA ILE A 170 -0.63 -2.34 19.52
C ILE A 170 0.36 -1.51 18.71
N ILE A 171 0.51 -1.84 17.43
CA ILE A 171 1.40 -1.13 16.48
C ILE A 171 0.67 -0.12 15.60
N GLY A 172 -0.63 0.00 15.77
CA GLY A 172 -1.44 0.94 15.03
C GLY A 172 -2.93 0.79 15.29
N TYR A 173 -3.66 1.69 14.66
CA TYR A 173 -5.12 1.71 14.70
C TYR A 173 -5.67 1.96 13.31
N THR A 174 -6.78 1.30 13.00
CA THR A 174 -7.60 1.60 11.83
C THR A 174 -8.99 2.01 12.28
N GLY A 175 -9.53 3.09 11.73
CA GLY A 175 -10.81 3.65 12.20
C GLY A 175 -11.73 4.09 11.08
N ARG A 176 -12.98 3.61 11.12
CA ARG A 176 -14.07 3.97 10.23
C ARG A 176 -14.83 5.18 10.76
N ALA A 177 -14.98 6.22 9.93
CA ALA A 177 -15.87 7.34 10.23
C ALA A 177 -17.32 6.85 10.28
N LEU A 178 -18.02 7.04 11.39
CA LEU A 178 -19.43 6.67 11.52
C LEU A 178 -20.37 7.64 10.81
N ARG A 179 -19.98 8.91 10.72
CA ARG A 179 -20.68 9.95 9.94
C ARG A 179 -19.79 10.32 8.75
N HIS A 180 -20.01 9.66 7.65
CA HIS A 180 -19.29 9.95 6.40
C HIS A 180 -20.33 10.23 5.30
N SER A 181 -20.27 11.41 4.69
CA SER A 181 -21.02 11.77 3.51
C SER A 181 -20.09 11.93 2.31
N ALA A 182 -20.55 11.53 1.13
CA ALA A 182 -19.80 11.73 -0.11
C ALA A 182 -19.50 13.24 -0.29
N GLY A 183 -18.29 13.56 -0.73
CA GLY A 183 -17.86 14.95 -0.97
C GLY A 183 -17.26 15.66 0.25
N THR A 184 -17.21 15.03 1.43
CA THR A 184 -16.51 15.61 2.58
C THR A 184 -15.00 15.33 2.52
N THR A 185 -14.19 16.29 3.03
CA THR A 185 -12.73 16.10 3.24
C THR A 185 -12.40 15.08 4.34
N TYR A 186 -13.42 14.66 5.11
CA TYR A 186 -13.25 13.69 6.20
C TYR A 186 -13.19 12.26 5.65
N ALA A 187 -11.99 11.70 5.64
CA ALA A 187 -11.76 10.38 5.05
C ALA A 187 -12.61 9.28 5.69
N LYS A 188 -13.23 8.42 4.87
CA LYS A 188 -14.03 7.25 5.30
C LYS A 188 -13.24 6.36 6.26
N TRP A 189 -11.99 6.03 5.93
CA TRP A 189 -11.06 5.29 6.76
C TRP A 189 -9.85 6.14 7.13
N LYS A 190 -9.38 6.02 8.37
CA LYS A 190 -8.13 6.61 8.84
C LYS A 190 -7.28 5.52 9.48
N HIS A 191 -5.97 5.62 9.26
CA HIS A 191 -5.00 4.69 9.80
C HIS A 191 -3.93 5.45 10.56
N ILE A 192 -3.52 4.92 11.72
CA ILE A 192 -2.42 5.41 12.54
C ILE A 192 -1.42 4.27 12.65
N GLY A 193 -0.17 4.50 12.27
CA GLY A 193 0.87 3.48 12.19
C GLY A 193 1.24 3.13 10.74
N LYS A 194 2.17 2.19 10.59
CA LYS A 194 2.76 1.85 9.29
C LYS A 194 2.03 0.68 8.64
N ARG A 195 0.94 0.96 7.90
CA ARG A 195 0.11 -0.05 7.22
C ARG A 195 0.91 -1.12 6.45
N LYS A 196 2.05 -0.75 5.88
CA LYS A 196 2.91 -1.68 5.13
C LYS A 196 3.45 -2.83 6.00
N ASN A 197 3.47 -2.64 7.33
CA ASN A 197 3.93 -3.64 8.28
C ASN A 197 2.78 -4.46 8.88
N TRP A 198 1.54 -4.16 8.56
CA TRP A 198 0.39 -4.78 9.21
C TRP A 198 0.05 -6.14 8.59
N LEU A 199 -0.14 -7.12 9.47
CA LEU A 199 -0.59 -8.47 9.16
C LEU A 199 -1.95 -8.70 9.83
N TYR A 200 -2.92 -7.85 9.52
CA TYR A 200 -4.23 -7.83 10.14
C TYR A 200 -5.20 -8.80 9.47
N PRO A 201 -6.00 -9.56 10.19
CA PRO A 201 -6.14 -9.62 11.66
C PRO A 201 -5.32 -10.73 12.33
N LEU A 202 -4.26 -11.27 11.69
CA LEU A 202 -3.59 -12.52 12.06
C LEU A 202 -3.19 -12.61 13.54
N TYR A 203 -2.77 -11.49 14.12
CA TYR A 203 -2.23 -11.45 15.48
C TYR A 203 -3.18 -10.84 16.52
N ILE A 204 -4.49 -10.79 16.24
CA ILE A 204 -5.49 -10.46 17.26
C ILE A 204 -5.52 -11.60 18.30
N PRO A 205 -5.17 -11.32 19.57
CA PRO A 205 -5.07 -12.38 20.58
C PRO A 205 -6.46 -12.72 21.16
N LYS A 206 -6.71 -14.02 21.34
CA LYS A 206 -7.85 -14.56 22.08
C LYS A 206 -7.36 -15.74 22.94
N ASN A 207 -7.49 -15.65 24.26
CA ASN A 207 -7.13 -16.72 25.20
C ASN A 207 -5.72 -17.32 24.95
N ASN A 208 -4.71 -16.49 24.82
CA ASN A 208 -3.32 -16.87 24.50
C ASN A 208 -3.08 -17.54 23.14
N SER A 209 -4.07 -17.53 22.25
CA SER A 209 -3.96 -18.01 20.87
C SER A 209 -4.15 -16.89 19.85
N TYR A 210 -3.91 -17.19 18.58
CA TYR A 210 -4.17 -16.31 17.43
C TYR A 210 -5.14 -17.00 16.46
N PRO A 211 -6.45 -16.88 16.69
CA PRO A 211 -7.44 -17.70 15.98
C PRO A 211 -7.42 -17.53 14.45
N PHE A 212 -7.07 -16.35 13.94
CA PHE A 212 -6.96 -16.11 12.50
C PHE A 212 -5.77 -16.84 11.90
N LEU A 213 -4.61 -16.78 12.58
CA LEU A 213 -3.39 -17.46 12.14
C LEU A 213 -3.57 -18.99 12.22
N GLU A 214 -4.20 -19.48 13.27
CA GLU A 214 -4.50 -20.89 13.46
C GLU A 214 -5.44 -21.41 12.37
N ALA A 215 -6.50 -20.68 12.06
CA ALA A 215 -7.43 -21.03 10.98
C ALA A 215 -6.76 -21.10 9.60
N ILE A 216 -5.77 -20.25 9.32
CA ILE A 216 -5.01 -20.33 8.07
C ILE A 216 -4.15 -21.58 8.05
N LYS A 217 -3.49 -21.91 9.15
CA LYS A 217 -2.64 -23.11 9.27
C LYS A 217 -3.44 -24.40 9.17
N GLU A 218 -4.63 -24.41 9.78
CA GLU A 218 -5.53 -25.58 9.76
C GLU A 218 -6.12 -25.82 8.37
N LYS A 219 -6.65 -24.75 7.73
CA LYS A 219 -7.25 -24.85 6.40
C LYS A 219 -6.27 -24.88 5.26
N GLU A 220 -5.01 -24.49 5.50
CA GLU A 220 -3.99 -24.28 4.48
C GLU A 220 -4.49 -23.37 3.33
N GLU A 221 -5.48 -22.53 3.61
CA GLU A 221 -6.10 -21.59 2.70
C GLU A 221 -6.15 -20.20 3.32
N ILE A 222 -5.96 -19.15 2.51
CA ILE A 222 -6.11 -17.77 2.93
C ILE A 222 -6.94 -16.95 1.94
N VAL A 223 -7.84 -16.13 2.48
CA VAL A 223 -8.64 -15.15 1.73
C VAL A 223 -8.03 -13.76 1.92
N ILE A 224 -7.68 -13.10 0.83
CA ILE A 224 -7.11 -11.74 0.83
C ILE A 224 -8.23 -10.75 0.52
N VAL A 225 -8.47 -9.82 1.44
CA VAL A 225 -9.54 -8.81 1.34
C VAL A 225 -9.00 -7.39 1.46
N GLU A 226 -9.78 -6.40 1.03
CA GLU A 226 -9.33 -5.02 0.99
C GLU A 226 -9.50 -4.29 2.33
N SER A 227 -10.60 -4.51 3.03
CA SER A 227 -11.01 -3.69 4.17
C SER A 227 -11.33 -4.49 5.44
N VAL A 228 -11.38 -3.77 6.57
CA VAL A 228 -11.86 -4.35 7.84
C VAL A 228 -13.34 -4.74 7.76
N GLY A 229 -14.14 -4.05 6.94
CA GLY A 229 -15.55 -4.42 6.74
C GLY A 229 -15.68 -5.84 6.19
N ASP A 230 -14.88 -6.16 5.16
CA ASP A 230 -14.82 -7.50 4.56
C ASP A 230 -14.32 -8.55 5.57
N SER A 231 -13.32 -8.18 6.35
CA SER A 231 -12.75 -9.01 7.42
C SER A 231 -13.81 -9.36 8.48
N LEU A 232 -14.65 -8.40 8.89
CA LEU A 232 -15.75 -8.62 9.82
C LEU A 232 -16.81 -9.54 9.22
N ALA A 233 -17.19 -9.32 7.96
CA ALA A 233 -18.17 -10.16 7.25
C ALA A 233 -17.69 -11.62 7.13
N LEU A 234 -16.41 -11.84 6.78
CA LEU A 234 -15.82 -13.18 6.78
C LEU A 234 -15.89 -13.84 8.16
N THR A 235 -15.51 -13.09 9.20
CA THR A 235 -15.53 -13.60 10.58
C THR A 235 -16.94 -13.96 11.04
N GLU A 236 -17.93 -13.15 10.71
CA GLU A 236 -19.35 -13.43 11.02
C GLU A 236 -19.81 -14.74 10.38
N ASN A 237 -19.32 -15.01 9.16
CA ASN A 237 -19.57 -16.27 8.44
C ASN A 237 -18.55 -17.38 8.78
N LYS A 238 -17.88 -17.32 9.96
CA LYS A 238 -16.96 -18.34 10.49
C LYS A 238 -15.72 -18.59 9.64
N MET A 239 -15.37 -17.67 8.76
CA MET A 239 -14.17 -17.72 7.95
C MET A 239 -13.07 -16.85 8.56
N LEU A 240 -12.26 -17.43 9.44
CA LEU A 240 -11.16 -16.73 10.12
C LEU A 240 -9.85 -16.70 9.30
N ASN A 241 -9.74 -17.50 8.25
CA ASN A 241 -8.54 -17.66 7.43
C ASN A 241 -8.37 -16.52 6.41
N HIS A 242 -8.19 -15.28 6.86
CA HIS A 242 -8.09 -14.13 5.96
C HIS A 242 -7.05 -13.08 6.36
N LEU A 243 -6.68 -12.22 5.39
CA LEU A 243 -5.71 -11.13 5.52
C LEU A 243 -6.25 -9.87 4.85
N VAL A 244 -6.15 -8.72 5.54
CA VAL A 244 -6.56 -7.41 5.04
C VAL A 244 -5.37 -6.66 4.44
N THR A 245 -5.52 -6.15 3.22
CA THR A 245 -4.47 -5.38 2.53
C THR A 245 -4.46 -3.89 2.91
N PHE A 246 -5.58 -3.35 3.42
CA PHE A 246 -5.80 -1.92 3.67
C PHE A 246 -5.61 -1.04 2.43
N GLY A 247 -5.97 -1.54 1.29
CA GLY A 247 -5.87 -0.89 -0.01
C GLY A 247 -5.67 -1.90 -1.13
N LEU A 248 -5.35 -1.40 -2.31
CA LEU A 248 -5.41 -2.16 -3.56
C LEU A 248 -4.23 -3.14 -3.78
N SER A 249 -3.19 -3.14 -2.91
CA SER A 249 -1.99 -3.95 -3.16
C SER A 249 -1.42 -4.55 -1.89
N LEU A 250 -1.02 -5.80 -1.97
CA LEU A 250 -0.23 -6.50 -0.95
C LEU A 250 1.10 -5.78 -0.70
N SER A 251 1.44 -5.62 0.57
CA SER A 251 2.76 -5.12 0.98
C SER A 251 3.81 -6.23 0.91
N SER A 252 5.10 -5.85 0.88
CA SER A 252 6.20 -6.81 0.93
C SER A 252 6.15 -7.67 2.19
N LYS A 253 5.81 -7.10 3.36
CA LYS A 253 5.67 -7.85 4.61
C LYS A 253 4.54 -8.88 4.52
N GLN A 254 3.40 -8.52 3.92
CA GLN A 254 2.29 -9.47 3.71
C GLN A 254 2.70 -10.61 2.78
N ILE A 255 3.43 -10.32 1.70
CA ILE A 255 3.95 -11.37 0.81
C ILE A 255 4.93 -12.28 1.55
N CYS A 256 5.89 -11.73 2.31
CA CYS A 256 6.80 -12.55 3.11
C CYS A 256 6.04 -13.45 4.10
N GLN A 257 4.96 -12.94 4.71
CA GLN A 257 4.13 -13.74 5.61
C GLN A 257 3.39 -14.86 4.87
N LEU A 258 2.84 -14.57 3.68
CA LEU A 258 2.21 -15.60 2.84
C LEU A 258 3.21 -16.69 2.44
N VAL A 259 4.43 -16.30 2.06
CA VAL A 259 5.50 -17.27 1.74
C VAL A 259 5.86 -18.11 2.96
N ALA A 260 5.98 -17.51 4.14
CA ALA A 260 6.28 -18.24 5.38
C ALA A 260 5.15 -19.21 5.79
N LEU A 261 3.89 -18.84 5.57
CA LEU A 261 2.73 -19.69 5.84
C LEU A 261 2.56 -20.79 4.79
N ASN A 262 3.04 -20.57 3.57
CA ASN A 262 2.96 -21.46 2.42
C ASN A 262 1.59 -22.15 2.25
N PRO A 263 0.48 -21.39 2.14
CA PRO A 263 -0.85 -21.98 2.01
C PRO A 263 -0.95 -22.79 0.72
N LYS A 264 -1.82 -23.80 0.70
CA LYS A 264 -2.14 -24.57 -0.50
C LYS A 264 -3.05 -23.78 -1.44
N LYS A 265 -3.80 -22.79 -0.91
CA LYS A 265 -4.72 -21.98 -1.70
C LYS A 265 -4.76 -20.53 -1.21
N ILE A 266 -4.69 -19.61 -2.16
CA ILE A 266 -4.79 -18.15 -1.92
C ILE A 266 -5.96 -17.62 -2.75
N ILE A 267 -6.99 -17.11 -2.08
CA ILE A 267 -8.16 -16.50 -2.71
C ILE A 267 -8.05 -14.99 -2.60
N ILE A 268 -8.07 -14.29 -3.73
CA ILE A 268 -8.07 -12.82 -3.79
C ILE A 268 -9.51 -12.38 -3.95
N ALA A 269 -10.07 -11.77 -2.89
CA ALA A 269 -11.45 -11.31 -2.79
C ALA A 269 -11.50 -9.80 -2.51
N THR A 270 -10.94 -9.00 -3.41
CA THR A 270 -11.03 -7.54 -3.37
C THR A 270 -12.45 -7.08 -3.74
N ASN A 271 -12.72 -5.78 -3.57
CA ASN A 271 -14.00 -5.20 -3.97
C ASN A 271 -14.32 -5.45 -5.45
N ASN A 272 -15.60 -5.50 -5.79
CA ASN A 272 -16.08 -5.62 -7.16
C ASN A 272 -16.80 -4.34 -7.59
N ASP A 273 -16.05 -3.40 -8.11
CA ASP A 273 -16.55 -2.09 -8.55
C ASP A 273 -17.29 -2.15 -9.92
N HIS A 274 -18.04 -3.23 -10.19
CA HIS A 274 -18.66 -3.49 -11.49
C HIS A 274 -19.66 -2.39 -11.93
N ASN A 275 -20.21 -1.65 -10.98
CA ASN A 275 -21.15 -0.54 -11.23
C ASN A 275 -20.45 0.80 -11.56
N LYS A 276 -19.10 0.81 -11.55
CA LYS A 276 -18.30 2.00 -11.88
C LYS A 276 -17.73 1.89 -13.30
N PRO A 277 -17.42 3.03 -13.95
CA PRO A 277 -16.82 3.04 -15.28
C PRO A 277 -15.54 2.20 -15.39
N GLN A 278 -14.79 2.08 -14.30
CA GLN A 278 -13.61 1.25 -14.16
C GLN A 278 -13.75 0.37 -12.92
N ASN A 279 -13.63 -0.94 -13.09
CA ASN A 279 -13.62 -1.88 -11.97
C ASN A 279 -12.22 -1.94 -11.33
N ILE A 280 -11.95 -0.96 -10.45
CA ILE A 280 -10.65 -0.80 -9.77
C ILE A 280 -10.34 -2.01 -8.89
N GLY A 281 -11.35 -2.59 -8.25
CA GLY A 281 -11.19 -3.78 -7.41
C GLY A 281 -10.76 -5.00 -8.22
N LEU A 282 -11.35 -5.24 -9.39
CA LEU A 282 -10.91 -6.32 -10.29
C LEU A 282 -9.47 -6.10 -10.79
N GLU A 283 -9.11 -4.87 -11.17
CA GLU A 283 -7.73 -4.56 -11.55
C GLU A 283 -6.75 -4.80 -10.41
N ALA A 284 -7.14 -4.44 -9.18
CA ALA A 284 -6.34 -4.70 -7.99
C ALA A 284 -6.18 -6.22 -7.74
N ALA A 285 -7.25 -7.01 -7.93
CA ALA A 285 -7.18 -8.46 -7.84
C ALA A 285 -6.18 -9.05 -8.84
N ILE A 286 -6.26 -8.64 -10.10
CA ILE A 286 -5.34 -9.12 -11.14
C ILE A 286 -3.89 -8.67 -10.83
N LYS A 287 -3.66 -7.44 -10.37
CA LYS A 287 -2.33 -6.96 -9.95
C LYS A 287 -1.74 -7.82 -8.83
N ASN A 288 -2.55 -8.13 -7.82
CA ASN A 288 -2.11 -8.96 -6.69
C ASN A 288 -1.87 -10.41 -7.14
N PHE A 289 -2.72 -10.96 -8.01
CA PHE A 289 -2.53 -12.28 -8.60
C PHE A 289 -1.18 -12.38 -9.32
N ILE A 290 -0.91 -11.46 -10.24
CA ILE A 290 0.35 -11.40 -10.99
C ILE A 290 1.56 -11.22 -10.08
N LYS A 291 1.41 -10.45 -9.00
CA LYS A 291 2.46 -10.24 -8.01
C LYS A 291 2.75 -11.52 -7.22
N LEU A 292 1.72 -12.29 -6.90
CA LEU A 292 1.86 -13.56 -6.18
C LEU A 292 2.41 -14.68 -7.05
N MET A 293 2.20 -14.66 -8.38
CA MET A 293 2.83 -15.59 -9.32
C MET A 293 4.37 -15.58 -9.28
N ASP A 294 4.99 -14.54 -8.71
CA ASP A 294 6.45 -14.51 -8.53
C ASP A 294 6.90 -15.39 -7.33
N PHE A 295 5.96 -15.88 -6.50
CA PHE A 295 6.24 -16.57 -5.25
C PHE A 295 5.46 -17.88 -5.09
N PHE A 296 4.37 -18.07 -5.81
CA PHE A 296 3.47 -19.22 -5.68
C PHE A 296 3.13 -19.78 -7.05
N ASP A 297 2.94 -21.09 -7.11
CA ASP A 297 2.38 -21.74 -8.28
C ASP A 297 1.00 -21.16 -8.60
N VAL A 298 0.71 -21.02 -9.90
CA VAL A 298 -0.54 -20.43 -10.40
C VAL A 298 -1.76 -21.24 -9.95
N SER A 299 -1.63 -22.56 -9.84
CA SER A 299 -2.69 -23.47 -9.37
C SER A 299 -3.16 -23.16 -7.94
N LYS A 300 -2.30 -22.53 -7.11
CA LYS A 300 -2.64 -22.10 -5.74
C LYS A 300 -3.40 -20.78 -5.69
N LEU A 301 -3.47 -20.04 -6.80
CA LEU A 301 -3.99 -18.68 -6.85
C LEU A 301 -5.40 -18.62 -7.45
N SER A 302 -6.31 -17.91 -6.83
CA SER A 302 -7.67 -17.73 -7.32
C SER A 302 -8.16 -16.31 -7.08
N ILE A 303 -8.86 -15.72 -8.05
CA ILE A 303 -9.63 -14.48 -7.88
C ILE A 303 -11.09 -14.85 -7.73
N LYS A 304 -11.69 -14.47 -6.59
CA LYS A 304 -13.10 -14.77 -6.28
C LYS A 304 -13.76 -13.52 -5.72
N LEU A 305 -14.16 -12.61 -6.63
CA LEU A 305 -14.82 -11.36 -6.23
C LEU A 305 -16.27 -11.61 -5.76
N PRO A 306 -16.79 -10.78 -4.83
CA PRO A 306 -18.20 -10.81 -4.47
C PRO A 306 -19.11 -10.46 -5.67
N SER A 307 -20.35 -10.92 -5.66
CA SER A 307 -21.39 -10.53 -6.62
C SER A 307 -21.85 -9.08 -6.42
N THR A 308 -21.75 -8.59 -5.19
CA THR A 308 -21.99 -7.20 -4.76
C THR A 308 -20.71 -6.36 -4.84
N ASN A 309 -20.74 -5.13 -4.31
CA ASN A 309 -19.56 -4.26 -4.30
C ASN A 309 -18.44 -4.79 -3.38
N ASP A 310 -18.75 -5.29 -2.20
CA ASP A 310 -17.79 -5.86 -1.25
C ASP A 310 -18.43 -7.05 -0.47
N LEU A 311 -17.61 -7.75 0.33
CA LEU A 311 -18.10 -8.88 1.12
C LEU A 311 -19.03 -8.46 2.26
N CYS A 312 -18.94 -7.23 2.74
CA CYS A 312 -19.87 -6.71 3.74
C CYS A 312 -21.27 -6.51 3.15
N ASP A 313 -21.35 -6.00 1.92
CA ASP A 313 -22.63 -5.86 1.20
C ASP A 313 -23.23 -7.23 0.86
N LEU A 314 -22.38 -8.20 0.51
CA LEU A 314 -22.79 -9.60 0.27
C LEU A 314 -23.36 -10.26 1.53
N HIS A 315 -22.73 -10.03 2.69
CA HIS A 315 -23.20 -10.50 3.99
C HIS A 315 -24.56 -9.89 4.35
N LEU A 316 -24.75 -8.60 4.10
CA LEU A 316 -26.03 -7.93 4.32
C LEU A 316 -27.15 -8.44 3.42
N ALA A 317 -26.83 -8.89 2.22
CA ALA A 317 -27.77 -9.47 1.27
C ALA A 317 -28.13 -10.93 1.57
N ASP A 318 -27.51 -11.54 2.58
CA ASP A 318 -27.65 -12.98 2.92
C ASP A 318 -27.24 -13.91 1.76
N GLU A 319 -26.28 -13.47 0.93
CA GLU A 319 -25.80 -14.21 -0.25
C GLU A 319 -24.40 -14.84 -0.04
N PHE A 320 -23.91 -14.84 1.18
CA PHE A 320 -22.53 -15.24 1.48
C PHE A 320 -22.25 -16.72 1.14
N ASP A 321 -23.22 -17.61 1.38
CA ASP A 321 -23.11 -19.03 1.04
C ASP A 321 -22.96 -19.26 -0.46
N SER A 322 -23.64 -18.48 -1.28
CA SER A 322 -23.48 -18.54 -2.73
C SER A 322 -22.07 -18.19 -3.17
N TRP A 323 -21.46 -17.21 -2.52
CA TRP A 323 -20.07 -16.85 -2.77
C TRP A 323 -19.10 -17.93 -2.28
N ILE A 324 -19.30 -18.51 -1.07
CA ILE A 324 -18.46 -19.59 -0.55
C ILE A 324 -18.47 -20.79 -1.52
N ASN A 325 -19.64 -21.19 -2.00
CA ASN A 325 -19.82 -22.37 -2.83
C ASN A 325 -19.49 -22.17 -4.30
N LYS A 326 -19.28 -20.91 -4.74
CA LYS A 326 -18.91 -20.59 -6.12
C LYS A 326 -17.52 -21.17 -6.43
N THR A 327 -17.48 -22.08 -7.38
CA THR A 327 -16.23 -22.60 -7.94
C THR A 327 -15.66 -21.61 -8.96
N VAL A 328 -14.34 -21.50 -9.00
CA VAL A 328 -13.63 -20.73 -10.00
C VAL A 328 -12.86 -21.73 -10.85
N ASP A 329 -13.19 -21.80 -12.15
CA ASP A 329 -12.43 -22.61 -13.08
C ASP A 329 -11.06 -21.96 -13.35
N PRO A 330 -9.94 -22.65 -13.01
CA PRO A 330 -8.61 -22.05 -13.13
C PRO A 330 -8.25 -21.66 -14.56
N ALA A 331 -8.56 -22.51 -15.54
CA ALA A 331 -8.21 -22.27 -16.95
C ALA A 331 -8.95 -21.04 -17.50
N SER A 332 -10.26 -20.97 -17.29
CA SER A 332 -11.07 -19.78 -17.68
C SER A 332 -10.58 -18.51 -17.01
N GLN A 333 -10.15 -18.59 -15.74
CA GLN A 333 -9.62 -17.43 -15.02
C GLN A 333 -8.30 -16.96 -15.61
N LEU A 334 -7.39 -17.88 -15.93
CA LEU A 334 -6.10 -17.54 -16.53
C LEU A 334 -6.27 -16.95 -17.93
N GLN A 335 -7.14 -17.53 -18.75
CA GLN A 335 -7.49 -16.96 -20.06
C GLN A 335 -8.06 -15.55 -19.94
N PHE A 336 -8.92 -15.31 -18.95
CA PHE A 336 -9.44 -13.97 -18.68
C PHE A 336 -8.34 -12.97 -18.27
N ILE A 337 -7.41 -13.37 -17.38
CA ILE A 337 -6.28 -12.55 -16.97
C ILE A 337 -5.37 -12.25 -18.17
N LEU A 338 -5.06 -13.26 -18.97
CA LEU A 338 -4.25 -13.13 -20.19
C LEU A 338 -4.87 -12.10 -21.15
N LYS A 339 -6.15 -12.26 -21.48
CA LYS A 339 -6.89 -11.30 -22.31
C LYS A 339 -6.88 -9.87 -21.78
N LYS A 340 -6.95 -9.71 -20.45
CA LYS A 340 -6.82 -8.38 -19.81
C LYS A 340 -5.44 -7.79 -19.98
N LEU A 341 -4.37 -8.57 -19.85
CA LEU A 341 -2.98 -8.12 -20.03
C LEU A 341 -2.66 -7.75 -21.48
N GLU A 342 -3.22 -8.46 -22.44
CA GLU A 342 -3.05 -8.20 -23.88
C GLU A 342 -3.80 -6.97 -24.35
N SER A 343 -4.90 -6.64 -23.69
CA SER A 343 -5.72 -5.45 -24.03
C SER A 343 -4.99 -4.13 -23.73
N ARG A 344 -5.54 -3.01 -24.28
CA ARG A 344 -5.05 -1.65 -23.95
C ARG A 344 -5.07 -1.36 -22.45
N GLY A 345 -6.03 -1.93 -21.70
CA GLY A 345 -6.12 -1.83 -20.24
C GLY A 345 -4.99 -2.57 -19.48
N GLY A 346 -4.25 -3.46 -20.13
CA GLY A 346 -3.11 -4.17 -19.51
C GLY A 346 -1.99 -3.24 -19.04
N MET A 347 -1.89 -2.03 -19.58
CA MET A 347 -0.92 -1.03 -19.10
C MET A 347 -1.29 -0.45 -17.75
N SER A 348 -2.56 -0.41 -17.37
CA SER A 348 -2.97 0.00 -16.00
C SER A 348 -2.64 -1.07 -14.97
N ILE A 349 -2.56 -2.33 -15.40
CA ILE A 349 -2.24 -3.49 -14.55
C ILE A 349 -0.73 -3.61 -14.37
N ILE A 350 0.05 -3.64 -15.47
CA ILE A 350 1.52 -3.69 -15.45
C ILE A 350 2.07 -2.57 -16.33
N THR A 351 2.62 -1.53 -15.72
CA THR A 351 3.18 -0.37 -16.43
C THR A 351 4.45 -0.68 -17.21
N SER A 352 5.27 -1.63 -16.74
CA SER A 352 6.48 -2.06 -17.45
C SER A 352 6.15 -2.99 -18.62
N LYS A 353 6.37 -2.53 -19.86
CA LYS A 353 6.18 -3.32 -21.08
C LYS A 353 6.92 -4.66 -21.03
N LYS A 354 8.20 -4.66 -20.60
CA LYS A 354 9.03 -5.89 -20.48
C LYS A 354 8.42 -6.90 -19.50
N LYS A 355 8.01 -6.45 -18.30
CA LYS A 355 7.36 -7.33 -17.31
C LYS A 355 6.02 -7.85 -17.81
N ARG A 356 5.24 -7.02 -18.49
CA ARG A 356 3.94 -7.42 -19.03
C ARG A 356 4.09 -8.52 -20.08
N ILE A 357 5.00 -8.37 -21.05
CA ILE A 357 5.30 -9.39 -22.06
C ILE A 357 5.75 -10.70 -21.41
N SER A 358 6.68 -10.63 -20.45
CA SER A 358 7.13 -11.81 -19.71
C SER A 358 6.00 -12.57 -19.02
N LYS A 359 5.03 -11.84 -18.41
CA LYS A 359 3.87 -12.49 -17.77
C LYS A 359 2.87 -13.05 -18.76
N ILE A 360 2.68 -12.39 -19.90
CA ILE A 360 1.84 -12.89 -20.99
C ILE A 360 2.42 -14.21 -21.51
N ASN A 361 3.70 -14.26 -21.86
CA ASN A 361 4.35 -15.46 -22.36
C ASN A 361 4.25 -16.62 -21.36
N PHE A 362 4.53 -16.35 -20.08
CA PHE A 362 4.40 -17.36 -19.03
C PHE A 362 2.98 -17.93 -18.94
N LEU A 363 1.95 -17.07 -19.00
CA LEU A 363 0.56 -17.53 -18.91
C LEU A 363 0.11 -18.29 -20.18
N GLN A 364 0.64 -17.94 -21.36
CA GLN A 364 0.39 -18.68 -22.61
C GLN A 364 1.00 -20.07 -22.52
N GLU A 365 2.27 -20.18 -22.16
CA GLU A 365 2.95 -21.46 -21.95
C GLU A 365 2.20 -22.33 -20.91
N TYR A 366 1.82 -21.76 -19.77
CA TYR A 366 1.09 -22.48 -18.71
C TYR A 366 -0.29 -23.01 -19.14
N LEU A 367 -0.95 -22.35 -20.10
CA LEU A 367 -2.26 -22.78 -20.62
C LEU A 367 -2.15 -23.81 -21.76
N GLU A 368 -0.98 -23.97 -22.36
CA GLU A 368 -0.69 -24.98 -23.40
C GLU A 368 -0.27 -26.32 -22.80
N ASP A 369 0.31 -26.33 -21.59
CA ASP A 369 0.67 -27.53 -20.82
C ASP A 369 -0.55 -28.14 -20.12
#